data_a853cf549681fe532b7aaacd5f2d84e7
#
_entry.id   a853cf549681fe532b7aaacd5f2d84e7
#
_cell.length_a   1.000
_cell.length_b   1.000
_cell.length_c   1.000
_cell.angle_alpha   90.00
_cell.angle_beta   90.00
_cell.angle_gamma   90.00
#
_symmetry.space_group_name_H-M   'P 1'
#
loop_
_entity.id
_entity.type
_entity.pdbx_description
1 polymer ?
#
loop_
_entity_poly.entity_id
_entity_poly.type
_entity_poly.pdbx_seq_one_letter_code
_entity_poly.pdbx_strand_id
1 'polypeptide(L)'
;MGRYPKTINAFDLNAWFNSEEENPIVIDVREDSEIEIASFPKFFLHLPISRVSLEYVKTKIGDVKDKKFVVLCHAGIRSYNFGQWSLDNNIVDEIWNLEEGIDGWSRYIDQTIPRY
;
A
#
# COMPACT_ATOMS: atom_id res chain seq x y z
N MET A 1 13.27 12.81 16.51
CA MET A 1 12.96 11.37 16.34
C MET A 1 12.16 11.17 15.06
N GLY A 2 12.68 10.37 14.16
CA GLY A 2 11.99 10.09 12.91
C GLY A 2 10.89 9.06 13.07
N ARG A 3 9.86 9.18 12.27
CA ARG A 3 8.84 8.14 12.12
C ARG A 3 9.18 7.36 10.86
N TYR A 4 8.91 6.08 10.87
CA TYR A 4 9.20 5.20 9.75
C TYR A 4 7.98 4.33 9.46
N PRO A 5 7.79 3.89 8.19
CA PRO A 5 6.75 2.93 7.88
C PRO A 5 6.95 1.66 8.69
N LYS A 6 5.86 1.10 9.19
CA LYS A 6 5.88 -0.23 9.78
C LYS A 6 5.90 -1.25 8.65
N THR A 7 6.38 -2.44 8.93
CA THR A 7 6.44 -3.51 7.95
C THR A 7 5.35 -4.53 8.23
N ILE A 8 4.66 -4.98 7.18
CA ILE A 8 3.71 -6.08 7.27
C ILE A 8 4.00 -7.07 6.14
N ASN A 9 3.93 -8.36 6.41
CA ASN A 9 4.12 -9.36 5.36
C ASN A 9 2.76 -9.79 4.79
N ALA A 10 2.78 -10.57 3.70
CA ALA A 10 1.56 -10.98 3.03
C ALA A 10 0.65 -11.83 3.92
N PHE A 11 1.22 -12.70 4.73
CA PHE A 11 0.45 -13.56 5.61
C PHE A 11 -0.31 -12.75 6.66
N ASP A 12 0.36 -11.78 7.27
CA ASP A 12 -0.25 -10.94 8.30
C ASP A 12 -1.29 -10.00 7.72
N LEU A 13 -1.07 -9.47 6.52
CA LEU A 13 -2.06 -8.65 5.85
C LEU A 13 -3.30 -9.49 5.50
N ASN A 14 -3.10 -10.71 5.00
CA ASN A 14 -4.21 -11.60 4.71
C ASN A 14 -5.00 -11.94 5.97
N ALA A 15 -4.31 -12.17 7.08
CA ALA A 15 -4.96 -12.41 8.37
C ALA A 15 -5.78 -11.20 8.81
N TRP A 16 -5.27 -10.00 8.57
CA TRP A 16 -5.99 -8.77 8.89
C TRP A 16 -7.30 -8.68 8.11
N PHE A 17 -7.27 -8.94 6.79
CA PHE A 17 -8.48 -8.95 5.97
C PHE A 17 -9.49 -10.00 6.44
N ASN A 18 -9.04 -11.10 7.01
CA ASN A 18 -9.90 -12.18 7.48
C ASN A 18 -10.31 -12.04 8.95
N SER A 19 -9.87 -10.99 9.62
CA SER A 19 -10.20 -10.74 11.03
C SER A 19 -11.51 -9.98 11.16
N GLU A 20 -11.98 -9.81 12.40
CA GLU A 20 -13.16 -8.98 12.69
C GLU A 20 -12.82 -7.49 12.75
N GLU A 21 -11.54 -7.14 12.72
CA GLU A 21 -11.12 -5.74 12.74
C GLU A 21 -11.44 -5.06 11.41
N GLU A 22 -11.56 -3.73 11.47
CA GLU A 22 -11.76 -2.95 10.25
C GLU A 22 -10.59 -3.19 9.29
N ASN A 23 -10.90 -3.42 8.01
CA ASN A 23 -9.90 -3.65 7.00
C ASN A 23 -9.01 -2.41 6.82
N PRO A 24 -7.71 -2.60 6.58
CA PRO A 24 -6.87 -1.47 6.19
C PRO A 24 -7.23 -1.01 4.79
N ILE A 25 -6.89 0.24 4.49
CA ILE A 25 -7.00 0.76 3.14
C ILE A 25 -5.67 0.53 2.45
N VAL A 26 -5.69 -0.21 1.36
CA VAL A 26 -4.48 -0.47 0.57
C VAL A 26 -4.26 0.69 -0.39
N ILE A 27 -3.03 1.18 -0.45
CA ILE A 27 -2.62 2.19 -1.42
C ILE A 27 -1.64 1.52 -2.38
N ASP A 28 -2.00 1.45 -3.65
CA ASP A 28 -1.15 0.89 -4.69
C ASP A 28 -0.45 2.02 -5.41
N VAL A 29 0.87 2.07 -5.31
CA VAL A 29 1.68 3.16 -5.88
C VAL A 29 2.33 2.78 -7.21
N ARG A 30 1.94 1.64 -7.78
CA ARG A 30 2.47 1.18 -9.07
C ARG A 30 1.87 1.98 -10.22
N GLU A 31 2.51 1.86 -11.38
CA GLU A 31 2.02 2.51 -12.59
C GLU A 31 0.82 1.77 -13.18
N ASP A 32 0.05 2.45 -14.04
CA ASP A 32 -1.14 1.87 -14.67
C ASP A 32 -0.83 0.55 -15.38
N SER A 33 0.29 0.49 -16.09
CA SER A 33 0.68 -0.70 -16.84
C SER A 33 0.92 -1.91 -15.95
N GLU A 34 1.41 -1.68 -14.74
CA GLU A 34 1.63 -2.78 -13.78
C GLU A 34 0.30 -3.32 -13.24
N ILE A 35 -0.65 -2.44 -12.98
CA ILE A 35 -1.98 -2.84 -12.51
C ILE A 35 -2.70 -3.64 -13.58
N GLU A 36 -2.53 -3.29 -14.84
CA GLU A 36 -3.10 -4.05 -15.95
C GLU A 36 -2.55 -5.48 -16.02
N ILE A 37 -1.29 -5.67 -15.66
CA ILE A 37 -0.68 -7.00 -15.63
C ILE A 37 -1.17 -7.80 -14.42
N ALA A 38 -1.18 -7.17 -13.24
CA ALA A 38 -1.46 -7.85 -11.98
C ALA A 38 -2.17 -6.89 -11.02
N SER A 39 -3.49 -7.05 -10.86
CA SER A 39 -4.28 -6.20 -9.98
C SER A 39 -4.41 -6.82 -8.59
N PHE A 40 -4.33 -5.98 -7.56
CA PHE A 40 -4.58 -6.44 -6.20
C PHE A 40 -6.07 -6.77 -6.04
N PRO A 41 -6.42 -7.92 -5.44
CA PRO A 41 -7.79 -8.43 -5.47
C PRO A 41 -8.77 -7.77 -4.49
N LYS A 42 -8.28 -6.93 -3.58
CA LYS A 42 -9.12 -6.21 -2.62
C LYS A 42 -9.21 -4.76 -3.02
N PHE A 43 -10.08 -3.99 -2.36
CA PHE A 43 -10.16 -2.55 -2.60
C PHE A 43 -8.83 -1.87 -2.37
N PHE A 44 -8.46 -0.98 -3.27
CA PHE A 44 -7.25 -0.17 -3.12
C PHE A 44 -7.46 1.22 -3.71
N LEU A 45 -6.71 2.18 -3.16
CA LEU A 45 -6.59 3.51 -3.75
C LEU A 45 -5.36 3.46 -4.67
N HIS A 46 -5.53 3.92 -5.90
CA HIS A 46 -4.42 3.95 -6.85
C HIS A 46 -3.76 5.33 -6.85
N LEU A 47 -2.54 5.40 -6.34
CA LEU A 47 -1.76 6.62 -6.28
C LEU A 47 -0.39 6.38 -6.93
N PRO A 48 -0.34 6.31 -8.27
CA PRO A 48 0.93 5.99 -8.96
C PRO A 48 1.99 7.04 -8.69
N ILE A 49 3.18 6.60 -8.36
CA ILE A 49 4.28 7.50 -7.95
C ILE A 49 4.57 8.57 -9.00
N SER A 50 4.46 8.22 -10.28
CA SER A 50 4.74 9.18 -11.36
C SER A 50 3.78 10.37 -11.40
N ARG A 51 2.63 10.27 -10.73
CA ARG A 51 1.61 11.31 -10.73
C ARG A 51 1.29 11.88 -9.35
N VAL A 52 1.99 11.43 -8.30
CA VAL A 52 1.68 11.94 -6.97
C VAL A 52 2.27 13.32 -6.74
N SER A 53 1.49 14.16 -6.07
CA SER A 53 1.94 15.42 -5.51
C SER A 53 1.37 15.50 -4.10
N LEU A 54 1.91 16.39 -3.28
CA LEU A 54 1.41 16.55 -1.91
C LEU A 54 -0.09 16.84 -1.91
N GLU A 55 -0.52 17.75 -2.76
CA GLU A 55 -1.91 18.17 -2.83
C GLU A 55 -2.83 17.05 -3.32
N TYR A 56 -2.39 16.30 -4.34
CA TYR A 56 -3.15 15.18 -4.88
C TYR A 56 -3.36 14.10 -3.82
N VAL A 57 -2.29 13.73 -3.12
CA VAL A 57 -2.37 12.70 -2.09
C VAL A 57 -3.23 13.16 -0.92
N LYS A 58 -3.08 14.40 -0.47
CA LYS A 58 -3.93 14.95 0.59
C LYS A 58 -5.41 14.91 0.21
N THR A 59 -5.74 15.20 -1.04
CA THR A 59 -7.12 15.15 -1.52
C THR A 59 -7.66 13.71 -1.46
N LYS A 60 -6.86 12.73 -1.85
CA LYS A 60 -7.29 11.33 -1.88
C LYS A 60 -7.40 10.70 -0.50
N ILE A 61 -6.54 11.10 0.43
CA ILE A 61 -6.47 10.51 1.78
C ILE A 61 -7.18 11.35 2.83
N GLY A 62 -7.38 12.64 2.57
CA GLY A 62 -7.78 13.61 3.59
C GLY A 62 -8.97 13.21 4.45
N ASP A 63 -9.99 12.63 3.86
CA ASP A 63 -11.21 12.28 4.57
C ASP A 63 -11.10 10.93 5.32
N VAL A 64 -10.03 10.18 5.11
CA VAL A 64 -9.85 8.86 5.71
C VAL A 64 -8.51 8.74 6.43
N LYS A 65 -7.89 9.86 6.77
CA LYS A 65 -6.55 9.86 7.38
C LYS A 65 -6.47 9.18 8.75
N ASP A 66 -7.60 8.97 9.40
CA ASP A 66 -7.70 8.26 10.67
C ASP A 66 -7.75 6.73 10.46
N LYS A 67 -7.83 6.29 9.23
CA LYS A 67 -7.82 4.86 8.90
C LYS A 67 -6.39 4.33 8.89
N LYS A 68 -6.27 3.02 8.84
CA LYS A 68 -4.97 2.37 8.74
C LYS A 68 -4.67 2.08 7.28
N PHE A 69 -3.45 2.39 6.86
CA PHE A 69 -3.05 2.27 5.45
C PHE A 69 -1.92 1.28 5.29
N VAL A 70 -2.03 0.45 4.25
CA VAL A 70 -0.97 -0.44 3.82
C VAL A 70 -0.60 -0.08 2.40
N VAL A 71 0.65 0.28 2.16
CA VAL A 71 1.12 0.66 0.83
C VAL A 71 1.75 -0.54 0.15
N LEU A 72 1.43 -0.75 -1.11
CA LEU A 72 2.04 -1.82 -1.90
C LEU A 72 2.63 -1.28 -3.20
N CYS A 73 3.68 -1.94 -3.65
CA CYS A 73 4.24 -1.80 -4.99
C CYS A 73 4.61 -3.19 -5.50
N HIS A 74 5.55 -3.30 -6.44
CA HIS A 74 5.94 -4.61 -6.95
C HIS A 74 6.64 -5.45 -5.87
N ALA A 75 7.69 -4.90 -5.25
CA ALA A 75 8.55 -5.66 -4.34
C ALA A 75 8.84 -4.96 -3.00
N GLY A 76 8.21 -3.84 -2.71
CA GLY A 76 8.29 -3.21 -1.39
C GLY A 76 9.15 -1.97 -1.28
N ILE A 77 9.89 -1.58 -2.32
CA ILE A 77 10.82 -0.44 -2.25
C ILE A 77 10.11 0.90 -2.49
N ARG A 78 9.39 1.03 -3.61
CA ARG A 78 8.66 2.27 -3.91
C ARG A 78 7.61 2.58 -2.85
N SER A 79 6.94 1.54 -2.37
CA SER A 79 5.91 1.70 -1.35
C SER A 79 6.50 2.14 -0.01
N TYR A 80 7.67 1.64 0.36
CA TYR A 80 8.36 2.10 1.56
C TYR A 80 8.66 3.60 1.45
N ASN A 81 9.22 4.01 0.32
CA ASN A 81 9.57 5.43 0.10
C ASN A 81 8.33 6.33 0.10
N PHE A 82 7.23 5.87 -0.49
CA PHE A 82 5.96 6.60 -0.45
C PHE A 82 5.46 6.74 0.99
N GLY A 83 5.54 5.67 1.76
CA GLY A 83 5.13 5.69 3.17
C GLY A 83 5.95 6.67 3.99
N GLN A 84 7.27 6.67 3.78
CA GLN A 84 8.17 7.60 4.47
C GLN A 84 7.85 9.05 4.11
N TRP A 85 7.65 9.32 2.83
CA TRP A 85 7.27 10.64 2.36
C TRP A 85 5.95 11.10 2.97
N SER A 86 4.98 10.20 3.08
CA SER A 86 3.67 10.50 3.66
C SER A 86 3.77 10.84 5.14
N LEU A 87 4.62 10.15 5.88
CA LEU A 87 4.90 10.46 7.28
C LEU A 87 5.62 11.80 7.42
N ASP A 88 6.64 12.03 6.60
CA ASP A 88 7.44 13.25 6.64
C ASP A 88 6.62 14.50 6.33
N ASN A 89 5.59 14.35 5.51
CA ASN A 89 4.70 15.46 5.14
C ASN A 89 3.42 15.50 5.99
N ASN A 90 3.35 14.72 7.04
CA ASN A 90 2.21 14.68 7.97
C ASN A 90 0.88 14.38 7.29
N ILE A 91 0.91 13.61 6.20
CA ILE A 91 -0.31 13.17 5.52
C ILE A 91 -0.98 12.10 6.35
N VAL A 92 -0.19 11.22 6.94
CA VAL A 92 -0.65 10.15 7.83
C VAL A 92 0.22 10.14 9.08
N ASP A 93 -0.31 9.59 10.18
CA ASP A 93 0.44 9.43 11.42
C ASP A 93 1.08 8.05 11.51
N GLU A 94 0.56 7.09 10.78
CA GLU A 94 1.00 5.71 10.82
C GLU A 94 0.71 5.07 9.46
N ILE A 95 1.63 4.25 8.97
CA ILE A 95 1.46 3.57 7.69
C ILE A 95 2.30 2.28 7.68
N TRP A 96 1.78 1.26 7.03
CA TRP A 96 2.47 -0.02 6.86
C TRP A 96 2.95 -0.15 5.43
N ASN A 97 4.11 -0.75 5.26
CA ASN A 97 4.64 -1.14 3.96
C ASN A 97 4.46 -2.65 3.79
N LEU A 98 3.82 -3.08 2.70
CA LEU A 98 3.72 -4.50 2.38
C LEU A 98 5.08 -4.97 1.90
N GLU A 99 5.76 -5.76 2.72
CA GLU A 99 7.15 -6.13 2.60
C GLU A 99 7.34 -6.90 1.27
N GLU A 100 7.22 -7.43 0.58
CA GLU A 100 7.48 -8.05 -0.72
C GLU A 100 6.47 -7.63 -1.79
N GLY A 101 5.64 -6.63 -1.49
CA GLY A 101 4.69 -6.08 -2.44
C GLY A 101 3.71 -7.10 -3.00
N ILE A 102 3.20 -6.79 -4.20
CA ILE A 102 2.27 -7.71 -4.87
C ILE A 102 2.96 -9.00 -5.30
N ASP A 103 4.27 -8.98 -5.50
CA ASP A 103 5.00 -10.21 -5.83
C ASP A 103 4.89 -11.23 -4.70
N GLY A 104 5.08 -10.80 -3.45
CA GLY A 104 4.90 -11.68 -2.31
C GLY A 104 3.47 -12.13 -2.13
N TRP A 105 2.51 -11.22 -2.34
CA TRP A 105 1.10 -11.58 -2.27
C TRP A 105 0.77 -12.68 -3.29
N SER A 106 1.24 -12.53 -4.51
CA SER A 106 1.05 -13.53 -5.55
C SER A 106 1.68 -14.89 -5.17
N ARG A 107 2.90 -14.86 -4.68
CA ARG A 107 3.60 -16.11 -4.33
C ARG A 107 2.97 -16.85 -3.16
N TYR A 108 2.52 -16.14 -2.14
CA TYR A 108 2.14 -16.76 -0.87
C TYR A 108 0.64 -16.84 -0.64
N ILE A 109 -0.15 -15.93 -1.19
CA ILE A 109 -1.57 -15.83 -0.87
C ILE A 109 -2.45 -16.18 -2.07
N ASP A 110 -2.17 -15.60 -3.24
CA ASP A 110 -3.06 -15.74 -4.40
C ASP A 110 -2.27 -15.95 -5.69
N GLN A 111 -2.00 -17.20 -6.01
CA GLN A 111 -1.23 -17.55 -7.19
C GLN A 111 -1.96 -17.29 -8.51
N THR A 112 -3.23 -16.87 -8.47
CA THR A 112 -3.93 -16.44 -9.68
C THR A 112 -3.46 -15.08 -10.18
N ILE A 113 -2.79 -14.29 -9.32
CA ILE A 113 -2.23 -13.01 -9.72
C ILE A 113 -0.92 -13.25 -10.47
N PRO A 114 -0.81 -12.78 -11.72
CA PRO A 114 0.43 -12.96 -12.49
C PRO A 114 1.63 -12.31 -11.81
N ARG A 115 2.77 -12.97 -11.93
CA ARG A 115 4.05 -12.38 -11.51
C ARG A 115 4.71 -11.72 -12.71
N TYR A 116 5.39 -10.61 -12.46
CA TYR A 116 6.04 -9.88 -13.55
C TYR A 116 7.37 -9.29 -13.14
#